data_ec6d33bbcd2a9f4d8b2a5fb3f2b9de31
#
_entry.id   ec6d33bbcd2a9f4d8b2a5fb3f2b9de31
#
_cell.length_a   1.000
_cell.length_b   1.000
_cell.length_c   1.000
_cell.angle_alpha   90.00
_cell.angle_beta   90.00
_cell.angle_gamma   90.00
#
_symmetry.space_group_name_H-M   'P 1'
#
loop_
_entity.id
_entity.type
_entity.pdbx_description
1 polymer ?
#
loop_
_entity_poly.entity_id
_entity_poly.type
_entity_poly.pdbx_seq_one_letter_code
_entity_poly.pdbx_strand_id
1 'polypeptide(L)'
;LADETQLSQHQPKLRTAFQWLSVVMFAMLALQPVLGAWVWYRDRGMIDVHAMVANTMFLVAVLMVALAMVSGFARKNWIIGWSLLLLVMIVAQMGLGYGSRGRPDVAAMHVPVGVFTFGVGLLLMLFAFGFTLRREQV
;
A
#
# COMPACT_ATOMS: atom_id res chain seq x y z
N LEU A 1 -28.96 -9.64 -17.24
CA LEU A 1 -27.68 -9.91 -17.90
C LEU A 1 -27.07 -8.57 -18.25
N ALA A 2 -26.00 -8.16 -17.53
CA ALA A 2 -25.26 -6.95 -17.90
C ALA A 2 -24.64 -7.18 -19.29
N ASP A 3 -24.83 -6.21 -20.18
CA ASP A 3 -24.29 -6.23 -21.53
C ASP A 3 -22.76 -6.35 -21.47
N GLU A 4 -22.19 -7.35 -22.12
CA GLU A 4 -20.72 -7.59 -22.18
C GLU A 4 -19.95 -6.36 -22.66
N THR A 5 -20.57 -5.54 -23.49
CA THR A 5 -20.04 -4.24 -23.98
C THR A 5 -19.86 -3.24 -22.83
N GLN A 6 -20.75 -3.20 -21.87
CA GLN A 6 -20.66 -2.32 -20.70
C GLN A 6 -19.51 -2.75 -19.76
N LEU A 7 -19.34 -4.07 -19.55
CA LEU A 7 -18.26 -4.60 -18.72
C LEU A 7 -16.89 -4.32 -19.33
N SER A 8 -16.75 -4.41 -20.67
CA SER A 8 -15.48 -4.14 -21.35
C SER A 8 -15.03 -2.67 -21.27
N GLN A 9 -16.00 -1.73 -21.21
CA GLN A 9 -15.71 -0.30 -21.09
C GLN A 9 -15.36 0.15 -19.67
N HIS A 10 -15.73 -0.61 -18.63
CA HIS A 10 -15.45 -0.26 -17.24
C HIS A 10 -14.04 -0.68 -16.79
N GLN A 11 -13.48 -1.73 -17.36
CA GLN A 11 -12.17 -2.26 -16.98
C GLN A 11 -11.01 -1.25 -17.11
N PRO A 12 -10.88 -0.43 -18.18
CA PRO A 12 -9.81 0.55 -18.28
C PRO A 12 -9.92 1.66 -17.22
N LYS A 13 -11.14 2.09 -16.86
CA LYS A 13 -11.35 3.10 -15.82
C LYS A 13 -10.97 2.58 -14.43
N LEU A 14 -11.32 1.34 -14.11
CA LEU A 14 -10.96 0.69 -12.85
C LEU A 14 -9.45 0.48 -12.73
N ARG A 15 -8.79 0.13 -13.84
CA ARG A 15 -7.33 0.03 -13.90
C ARG A 15 -6.67 1.38 -13.63
N THR A 16 -7.14 2.44 -14.27
CA THR A 16 -6.64 3.81 -14.05
C THR A 16 -6.86 4.25 -12.60
N ALA A 17 -8.03 3.95 -12.02
CA ALA A 17 -8.30 4.22 -10.61
C ALA A 17 -7.32 3.50 -9.69
N PHE A 18 -7.04 2.21 -9.94
CA PHE A 18 -6.04 1.46 -9.19
C PHE A 18 -4.64 2.08 -9.31
N GLN A 19 -4.24 2.49 -10.52
CA GLN A 19 -2.93 3.12 -10.77
C GLN A 19 -2.77 4.40 -9.93
N TRP A 20 -3.73 5.30 -9.97
CA TRP A 20 -3.69 6.54 -9.18
C TRP A 20 -3.77 6.27 -7.68
N LEU A 21 -4.56 5.29 -7.27
CA LEU A 21 -4.63 4.88 -5.87
C LEU A 21 -3.30 4.32 -5.37
N SER A 22 -2.55 3.60 -6.23
CA SER A 22 -1.20 3.13 -5.89
C SER A 22 -0.19 4.26 -5.72
N VAL A 23 -0.31 5.36 -6.49
CA VAL A 23 0.49 6.58 -6.30
C VAL A 23 0.16 7.24 -4.97
N VAL A 24 -1.13 7.40 -4.65
CA VAL A 24 -1.57 7.96 -3.36
C VAL A 24 -1.07 7.11 -2.20
N MET A 25 -1.21 5.79 -2.29
CA MET A 25 -0.68 4.86 -1.29
C MET A 25 0.83 5.03 -1.11
N PHE A 26 1.59 5.10 -2.19
CA PHE A 26 3.03 5.29 -2.13
C PHE A 26 3.40 6.64 -1.48
N ALA A 27 2.70 7.71 -1.81
CA ALA A 27 2.91 9.01 -1.17
C ALA A 27 2.63 8.97 0.35
N MET A 28 1.57 8.27 0.77
CA MET A 28 1.26 8.06 2.19
C MET A 28 2.34 7.22 2.88
N LEU A 29 2.84 6.17 2.23
CA LEU A 29 3.97 5.34 2.73
C LEU A 29 5.23 6.17 2.90
N ALA A 30 5.53 7.10 1.98
CA ALA A 30 6.67 8.02 2.08
C ALA A 30 6.50 9.05 3.20
N LEU A 31 5.27 9.46 3.49
CA LEU A 31 4.95 10.39 4.58
C LEU A 31 5.11 9.75 5.97
N GLN A 32 4.85 8.46 6.11
CA GLN A 32 4.87 7.76 7.40
C GLN A 32 6.20 7.85 8.17
N PRO A 33 7.40 7.62 7.57
CA PRO A 33 8.66 7.77 8.28
C PRO A 33 8.92 9.23 8.70
N VAL A 34 8.45 10.21 7.92
CA VAL A 34 8.57 11.64 8.28
C VAL A 34 7.73 11.93 9.51
N LEU A 35 6.47 11.48 9.54
CA LEU A 35 5.58 11.65 10.70
C LEU A 35 6.13 10.88 11.91
N GLY A 36 6.62 9.66 11.73
CA GLY A 36 7.24 8.86 12.79
C GLY A 36 8.47 9.54 13.39
N ALA A 37 9.35 10.10 12.56
CA ALA A 37 10.49 10.87 13.02
C ALA A 37 10.05 12.14 13.77
N TRP A 38 9.01 12.82 13.30
CA TRP A 38 8.45 13.99 13.99
C TRP A 38 7.96 13.65 15.39
N VAL A 39 7.23 12.55 15.56
CA VAL A 39 6.76 12.02 16.85
C VAL A 39 7.92 11.78 17.81
N TRP A 40 9.05 11.24 17.32
CA TRP A 40 10.21 10.91 18.15
C TRP A 40 11.04 12.13 18.54
N TYR A 41 11.25 13.07 17.63
CA TYR A 41 12.25 14.12 17.80
C TYR A 41 11.67 15.51 18.10
N ARG A 42 10.37 15.73 17.87
CA ARG A 42 9.77 17.07 17.96
C ARG A 42 8.54 17.13 18.85
N ASP A 43 7.50 16.39 18.53
CA ASP A 43 6.20 16.52 19.18
C ASP A 43 5.48 15.18 19.24
N ARG A 44 5.33 14.65 20.45
CA ARG A 44 4.60 13.40 20.70
C ARG A 44 3.09 13.51 20.39
N GLY A 45 2.53 14.71 20.36
CA GLY A 45 1.14 14.94 19.95
C GLY A 45 0.85 14.56 18.50
N MET A 46 1.90 14.52 17.67
CA MET A 46 1.78 14.05 16.27
C MET A 46 1.55 12.54 16.11
N ILE A 47 1.53 11.77 17.20
CA ILE A 47 1.25 10.32 17.16
C ILE A 47 -0.16 10.04 16.63
N ASP A 48 -1.13 10.90 16.93
CA ASP A 48 -2.50 10.73 16.44
C ASP A 48 -2.59 10.99 14.94
N VAL A 49 -1.83 11.95 14.41
CA VAL A 49 -1.75 12.21 12.97
C VAL A 49 -1.08 11.02 12.26
N HIS A 50 0.02 10.51 12.80
CA HIS A 50 0.70 9.33 12.28
C HIS A 50 -0.24 8.12 12.25
N ALA A 51 -0.98 7.87 13.33
CA ALA A 51 -1.95 6.78 13.43
C ALA A 51 -3.15 6.98 12.47
N MET A 52 -3.65 8.21 12.32
CA MET A 52 -4.74 8.52 11.40
C MET A 52 -4.34 8.24 9.94
N VAL A 53 -3.13 8.62 9.52
CA VAL A 53 -2.61 8.30 8.20
C VAL A 53 -2.49 6.79 8.03
N ALA A 54 -2.00 6.05 9.04
CA ALA A 54 -1.90 4.58 8.99
C ALA A 54 -3.28 3.91 8.83
N ASN A 55 -4.30 4.38 9.56
CA ASN A 55 -5.67 3.88 9.43
C ASN A 55 -6.26 4.17 8.04
N THR A 56 -5.98 5.34 7.47
CA THR A 56 -6.39 5.68 6.10
C THR A 56 -5.69 4.77 5.08
N MET A 57 -4.40 4.49 5.26
CA MET A 57 -3.66 3.54 4.41
C MET A 57 -4.27 2.15 4.43
N PHE A 58 -4.73 1.67 5.59
CA PHE A 58 -5.44 0.39 5.69
C PHE A 58 -6.70 0.37 4.81
N LEU A 59 -7.54 1.41 4.88
CA LEU A 59 -8.75 1.50 4.05
C LEU A 59 -8.40 1.58 2.55
N VAL A 60 -7.38 2.34 2.19
CA VAL A 60 -6.87 2.42 0.81
C VAL A 60 -6.36 1.06 0.34
N ALA A 61 -5.63 0.32 1.17
CA ALA A 61 -5.13 -1.01 0.82
C ALA A 61 -6.27 -2.03 0.59
N VAL A 62 -7.32 -2.01 1.41
CA VAL A 62 -8.53 -2.82 1.21
C VAL A 62 -9.18 -2.48 -0.13
N LEU A 63 -9.35 -1.19 -0.44
CA LEU A 63 -9.89 -0.75 -1.72
C LEU A 63 -9.00 -1.18 -2.90
N MET A 64 -7.68 -1.11 -2.76
CA MET A 64 -6.75 -1.58 -3.78
C MET A 64 -6.89 -3.08 -4.06
N VAL A 65 -7.06 -3.91 -3.02
CA VAL A 65 -7.33 -5.35 -3.21
C VAL A 65 -8.63 -5.54 -3.99
N ALA A 66 -9.72 -4.86 -3.62
CA ALA A 66 -10.99 -4.95 -4.32
C ALA A 66 -10.88 -4.51 -5.79
N LEU A 67 -10.21 -3.39 -6.06
CA LEU A 67 -9.96 -2.91 -7.42
C LEU A 67 -9.06 -3.87 -8.22
N ALA A 68 -8.03 -4.47 -7.61
CA ALA A 68 -7.18 -5.45 -8.28
C ALA A 68 -7.98 -6.66 -8.77
N MET A 69 -9.02 -7.08 -8.02
CA MET A 69 -9.87 -8.21 -8.38
C MET A 69 -10.75 -7.94 -9.59
N VAL A 70 -11.11 -6.68 -9.87
CA VAL A 70 -12.09 -6.32 -10.92
C VAL A 70 -11.48 -5.52 -12.08
N SER A 71 -10.25 -5.04 -11.99
CA SER A 71 -9.67 -4.06 -12.93
C SER A 71 -9.08 -4.63 -14.22
N GLY A 72 -9.20 -5.93 -14.48
CA GLY A 72 -8.81 -6.54 -15.77
C GLY A 72 -7.32 -6.37 -16.15
N PHE A 73 -6.41 -6.34 -15.18
CA PHE A 73 -4.98 -6.33 -15.47
C PHE A 73 -4.54 -7.62 -16.20
N ALA A 74 -3.65 -7.51 -17.18
CA ALA A 74 -3.09 -8.66 -17.89
C ALA A 74 -2.40 -9.68 -16.94
N ARG A 75 -1.83 -9.19 -15.84
CA ARG A 75 -1.21 -10.00 -14.77
C ARG A 75 -2.02 -9.93 -13.48
N LYS A 76 -3.33 -10.12 -13.57
CA LYS A 76 -4.28 -9.97 -12.47
C LYS A 76 -3.83 -10.66 -11.18
N ASN A 77 -3.47 -11.94 -11.24
CA ASN A 77 -3.08 -12.72 -10.04
C ASN A 77 -1.84 -12.13 -9.36
N TRP A 78 -0.90 -11.60 -10.15
CA TRP A 78 0.30 -10.95 -9.62
C TRP A 78 -0.04 -9.64 -8.90
N ILE A 79 -0.86 -8.80 -9.50
CA ILE A 79 -1.32 -7.53 -8.90
C ILE A 79 -2.13 -7.80 -7.62
N ILE A 80 -3.02 -8.81 -7.64
CA ILE A 80 -3.78 -9.21 -6.44
C ILE A 80 -2.81 -9.69 -5.34
N GLY A 81 -1.85 -10.53 -5.66
CA GLY A 81 -0.88 -11.05 -4.70
C GLY A 81 -0.07 -9.93 -4.01
N TRP A 82 0.43 -8.95 -4.79
CA TRP A 82 1.15 -7.81 -4.25
C TRP A 82 0.25 -6.86 -3.45
N SER A 83 -1.01 -6.68 -3.85
CA SER A 83 -1.98 -5.88 -3.09
C SER A 83 -2.31 -6.53 -1.74
N LEU A 84 -2.50 -7.84 -1.70
CA LEU A 84 -2.70 -8.60 -0.46
C LEU A 84 -1.47 -8.55 0.44
N LEU A 85 -0.27 -8.71 -0.12
CA LEU A 85 0.98 -8.59 0.62
C LEU A 85 1.09 -7.20 1.27
N LEU A 86 0.81 -6.13 0.49
CA LEU A 86 0.82 -4.77 1.02
C LEU A 86 -0.18 -4.60 2.16
N LEU A 87 -1.41 -5.10 2.02
CA LEU A 87 -2.43 -5.05 3.07
C LEU A 87 -1.95 -5.76 4.35
N VAL A 88 -1.40 -6.97 4.24
CA VAL A 88 -0.85 -7.72 5.38
C VAL A 88 0.28 -6.95 6.06
N MET A 89 1.18 -6.34 5.28
CA MET A 89 2.28 -5.54 5.81
C MET A 89 1.80 -4.28 6.54
N ILE A 90 0.75 -3.61 6.02
CA ILE A 90 0.14 -2.45 6.69
C ILE A 90 -0.50 -2.88 8.02
N VAL A 91 -1.23 -4.00 8.05
CA VAL A 91 -1.81 -4.55 9.30
C VAL A 91 -0.71 -4.88 10.32
N ALA A 92 0.38 -5.51 9.87
CA ALA A 92 1.53 -5.80 10.73
C ALA A 92 2.15 -4.51 11.29
N GLN A 93 2.31 -3.47 10.45
CA GLN A 93 2.81 -2.16 10.86
C GLN A 93 1.90 -1.48 11.91
N MET A 94 0.59 -1.54 11.70
CA MET A 94 -0.37 -1.00 12.68
C MET A 94 -0.26 -1.77 14.01
N GLY A 95 -0.20 -3.11 13.97
CA GLY A 95 -0.03 -3.95 15.16
C GLY A 95 1.27 -3.62 15.92
N LEU A 96 2.38 -3.48 15.20
CA LEU A 96 3.66 -3.08 15.80
C LEU A 96 3.61 -1.66 16.36
N GLY A 97 3.00 -0.71 15.64
CA GLY A 97 2.86 0.67 16.08
C GLY A 97 2.03 0.80 17.36
N TYR A 98 0.85 0.17 17.41
CA TYR A 98 0.01 0.19 18.61
C TYR A 98 0.62 -0.64 19.76
N GLY A 99 1.25 -1.78 19.46
CA GLY A 99 1.88 -2.65 20.45
C GLY A 99 3.20 -2.11 21.01
N SER A 100 3.82 -1.14 20.35
CA SER A 100 5.10 -0.56 20.77
C SER A 100 5.00 0.45 21.92
N ARG A 101 3.78 0.83 22.31
CA ARG A 101 3.56 1.81 23.40
C ARG A 101 4.13 1.28 24.71
N GLY A 102 5.27 1.85 25.14
CA GLY A 102 6.00 1.40 26.33
C GLY A 102 6.87 0.15 26.13
N ARG A 103 7.02 -0.36 24.90
CA ARG A 103 7.81 -1.55 24.57
C ARG A 103 8.84 -1.24 23.48
N PRO A 104 10.07 -0.88 23.86
CA PRO A 104 11.14 -0.51 22.92
C PRO A 104 11.57 -1.68 22.02
N ASP A 105 11.47 -2.92 22.48
CA ASP A 105 11.71 -4.15 21.70
C ASP A 105 10.76 -4.26 20.50
N VAL A 106 9.48 -3.99 20.69
CA VAL A 106 8.47 -3.98 19.64
C VAL A 106 8.66 -2.79 18.70
N ALA A 107 8.98 -1.60 19.25
CA ALA A 107 9.27 -0.40 18.48
C ALA A 107 10.45 -0.61 17.51
N ALA A 108 11.49 -1.36 17.92
CA ALA A 108 12.64 -1.66 17.08
C ALA A 108 12.26 -2.45 15.81
N MET A 109 11.22 -3.29 15.87
CA MET A 109 10.74 -4.05 14.71
C MET A 109 9.86 -3.23 13.77
N HIS A 110 9.24 -2.17 14.27
CA HIS A 110 8.38 -1.30 13.47
C HIS A 110 9.13 -0.64 12.30
N VAL A 111 10.37 -0.21 12.51
CA VAL A 111 11.18 0.46 11.48
C VAL A 111 11.54 -0.47 10.32
N PRO A 112 12.19 -1.64 10.50
CA PRO A 112 12.54 -2.52 9.40
C PRO A 112 11.32 -3.02 8.64
N VAL A 113 10.23 -3.38 9.33
CA VAL A 113 8.99 -3.79 8.67
C VAL A 113 8.40 -2.62 7.86
N GLY A 114 8.53 -1.37 8.33
CA GLY A 114 8.16 -0.16 7.58
C GLY A 114 8.92 0.01 6.28
N VAL A 115 10.23 -0.22 6.30
CA VAL A 115 11.07 -0.18 5.10
C VAL A 115 10.62 -1.23 4.08
N PHE A 116 10.33 -2.46 4.52
CA PHE A 116 9.78 -3.50 3.64
C PHE A 116 8.41 -3.12 3.08
N THR A 117 7.53 -2.58 3.92
CA THR A 117 6.19 -2.12 3.47
C THR A 117 6.31 -1.04 2.40
N PHE A 118 7.23 -0.09 2.58
CA PHE A 118 7.53 0.94 1.59
C PHE A 118 8.02 0.33 0.27
N GLY A 119 8.94 -0.64 0.33
CA GLY A 119 9.44 -1.36 -0.84
C GLY A 119 8.32 -2.11 -1.60
N VAL A 120 7.44 -2.80 -0.87
CA VAL A 120 6.27 -3.48 -1.46
C VAL A 120 5.33 -2.48 -2.13
N GLY A 121 5.06 -1.34 -1.50
CA GLY A 121 4.22 -0.28 -2.07
C GLY A 121 4.80 0.32 -3.34
N LEU A 122 6.12 0.57 -3.37
CA LEU A 122 6.84 1.03 -4.56
C LEU A 122 6.73 0.02 -5.71
N LEU A 123 7.01 -1.26 -5.45
CA LEU A 123 6.95 -2.31 -6.47
C LEU A 123 5.53 -2.46 -7.01
N LEU A 124 4.51 -2.44 -6.14
CA LEU A 124 3.12 -2.52 -6.57
C LEU A 124 2.74 -1.34 -7.48
N MET A 125 3.16 -0.13 -7.13
CA MET A 125 2.94 1.06 -7.97
C MET A 125 3.61 0.88 -9.34
N LEU A 126 4.89 0.47 -9.39
CA LEU A 126 5.61 0.26 -10.65
C LEU A 126 4.91 -0.81 -11.51
N PHE A 127 4.49 -1.93 -10.91
CA PHE A 127 3.78 -3.00 -11.64
C PHE A 127 2.41 -2.53 -12.16
N ALA A 128 1.70 -1.69 -11.42
CA ALA A 128 0.43 -1.12 -11.86
C ALA A 128 0.59 -0.28 -13.12
N PHE A 129 1.72 0.41 -13.30
CA PHE A 129 2.06 1.18 -14.50
C PHE A 129 2.75 0.34 -15.60
N GLY A 130 2.91 -0.95 -15.41
CA GLY A 130 3.44 -1.84 -16.44
C GLY A 130 4.97 -1.96 -16.46
N PHE A 131 5.67 -1.43 -15.43
CA PHE A 131 7.08 -1.73 -15.26
C PHE A 131 7.24 -3.22 -14.99
N THR A 132 7.77 -3.94 -15.96
CA THR A 132 8.18 -5.33 -15.79
C THR A 132 9.69 -5.37 -15.79
N LEU A 133 10.28 -6.10 -14.86
CA LEU A 133 11.67 -6.51 -14.99
C LEU A 133 11.77 -7.29 -16.31
N ARG A 134 12.30 -6.65 -17.34
CA ARG A 134 12.54 -7.26 -18.65
C ARG A 134 13.55 -8.38 -18.41
N ARG A 135 13.13 -9.62 -18.53
CA ARG A 135 14.11 -10.69 -18.77
C ARG A 135 14.65 -10.41 -20.17
N GLU A 136 15.86 -9.91 -20.25
CA GLU A 136 16.61 -9.97 -21.50
C GLU A 136 16.69 -11.44 -21.86
N GLN A 137 16.08 -11.80 -23.00
CA GLN A 137 16.30 -13.12 -23.59
C GLN A 137 17.73 -13.08 -24.15
N VAL A 138 18.65 -13.71 -23.42
CA VAL A 138 19.97 -14.08 -23.94
C VAL A 138 19.80 -15.35 -24.75
#